data_c274c06e66cf494218e80a585cb1f595
#
_entry.id   c274c06e66cf494218e80a585cb1f595
#
_cell.length_a   1.000
_cell.length_b   1.000
_cell.length_c   1.000
_cell.angle_alpha   90.00
_cell.angle_beta   90.00
_cell.angle_gamma   90.00
#
_symmetry.space_group_name_H-M   'P 1'
#
loop_
_entity.id
_entity.type
_entity.pdbx_description
1 polymer ?
#
loop_
_entity_poly.entity_id
_entity_poly.type
_entity_poly.pdbx_seq_one_letter_code
_entity_poly.pdbx_strand_id
1 'polypeptide(L)'
;MKNAGLPNDPAAKIADMIKSSKKTCVLTGAGISTESGIPDFRSPGSGLWTKYDPMELLSTQVMFQNPKLFYSESIKILKPMIDAKPNRAHEILAELESRGLIYSLATQNIDGLHFAAGSRNIYEVHGHLRTARCVSCKEEITFAALIDKTSSGEIPPRCEVCGGLQRTNVVLFGDSLPECFEDAYHDAVSCDLMIVIGSSLAVAPVNMLPGLAAKVAIINIGGTEFD
;
A
#
# COMPACT_ATOMS: atom_id res chain seq x y z
N MET A 1 20.39 31.72 -9.20
CA MET A 1 21.27 30.76 -9.89
C MET A 1 20.40 29.74 -10.60
N LYS A 2 20.38 29.73 -11.92
CA LYS A 2 19.63 28.74 -12.72
C LYS A 2 20.42 27.44 -12.66
N ASN A 3 19.86 26.40 -11.97
CA ASN A 3 20.34 25.04 -12.14
C ASN A 3 20.04 24.64 -13.59
N ALA A 4 21.04 24.74 -14.46
CA ALA A 4 21.03 24.08 -15.75
C ALA A 4 21.16 22.58 -15.46
N GLY A 5 20.03 21.87 -15.42
CA GLY A 5 19.99 20.40 -15.29
C GLY A 5 20.86 19.77 -16.38
N LEU A 6 21.56 18.70 -16.03
CA LEU A 6 22.30 17.88 -16.98
C LEU A 6 21.36 17.45 -18.12
N PRO A 7 21.80 17.40 -19.38
CA PRO A 7 20.96 17.17 -20.56
C PRO A 7 20.25 15.78 -20.60
N ASN A 8 20.31 14.99 -19.54
CA ASN A 8 19.62 13.70 -19.37
C ASN A 8 19.21 13.43 -17.89
N ASP A 9 18.78 14.46 -17.14
CA ASP A 9 18.30 14.26 -15.78
C ASP A 9 16.94 13.52 -15.79
N PRO A 10 16.84 12.28 -15.28
CA PRO A 10 15.59 11.53 -15.24
C PRO A 10 14.50 12.26 -14.43
N ALA A 11 14.86 12.97 -13.37
CA ALA A 11 13.92 13.72 -12.55
C ALA A 11 13.30 14.90 -13.32
N ALA A 12 14.10 15.63 -14.08
CA ALA A 12 13.61 16.69 -14.96
C ALA A 12 12.65 16.14 -16.02
N LYS A 13 12.96 14.99 -16.61
CA LYS A 13 12.10 14.32 -17.59
C LYS A 13 10.75 13.95 -17.00
N ILE A 14 10.72 13.35 -15.81
CA ILE A 14 9.46 12.99 -15.12
C ILE A 14 8.67 14.27 -14.78
N ALA A 15 9.33 15.33 -14.30
CA ALA A 15 8.68 16.59 -14.01
C ALA A 15 8.02 17.21 -15.25
N ASP A 16 8.65 17.11 -16.41
CA ASP A 16 8.08 17.60 -17.68
C ASP A 16 6.94 16.70 -18.17
N MET A 17 7.02 15.39 -17.95
CA MET A 17 5.90 14.47 -18.23
C MET A 17 4.67 14.83 -17.38
N ILE A 18 4.86 15.08 -16.07
CA ILE A 18 3.75 15.49 -15.17
C ILE A 18 3.14 16.80 -15.65
N LYS A 19 3.96 17.83 -15.95
CA LYS A 19 3.45 19.14 -16.39
C LYS A 19 2.70 19.08 -17.72
N SER A 20 3.07 18.17 -18.60
CA SER A 20 2.43 18.01 -19.91
C SER A 20 1.23 17.09 -19.92
N SER A 21 1.00 16.34 -18.84
CA SER A 21 -0.13 15.45 -18.67
C SER A 21 -1.37 16.19 -18.20
N LYS A 22 -2.54 15.82 -18.71
CA LYS A 22 -3.84 16.33 -18.23
C LYS A 22 -4.37 15.52 -17.05
N LYS A 23 -4.05 14.23 -17.00
CA LYS A 23 -4.46 13.33 -15.93
C LYS A 23 -3.28 12.42 -15.58
N THR A 24 -2.59 12.72 -14.49
CA THR A 24 -1.52 11.90 -13.94
C THR A 24 -2.05 11.07 -12.78
N CYS A 25 -1.90 9.75 -12.85
CA CYS A 25 -2.18 8.84 -11.74
C CYS A 25 -0.86 8.27 -11.19
N VAL A 26 -0.88 7.89 -9.92
CA VAL A 26 0.28 7.31 -9.24
C VAL A 26 -0.07 5.92 -8.73
N LEU A 27 0.85 4.97 -8.87
CA LEU A 27 0.80 3.66 -8.22
C LEU A 27 2.00 3.50 -7.31
N THR A 28 1.79 3.23 -6.01
CA THR A 28 2.88 3.03 -5.06
C THR A 28 2.91 1.62 -4.48
N GLY A 29 4.12 1.14 -4.17
CA GLY A 29 4.36 -0.10 -3.45
C GLY A 29 5.29 0.11 -2.25
N ALA A 30 5.68 -0.98 -1.59
CA ALA A 30 6.40 -0.94 -0.30
C ALA A 30 7.74 -0.19 -0.35
N GLY A 31 8.38 -0.11 -1.53
CA GLY A 31 9.63 0.62 -1.69
C GLY A 31 9.55 2.11 -1.36
N ILE A 32 8.37 2.77 -1.49
CA ILE A 32 8.23 4.18 -1.11
C ILE A 32 8.32 4.38 0.41
N SER A 33 8.00 3.35 1.20
CA SER A 33 7.93 3.42 2.66
C SER A 33 9.23 2.97 3.37
N THR A 34 10.25 2.56 2.62
CA THR A 34 11.53 2.10 3.21
C THR A 34 12.25 3.19 3.99
N GLU A 35 12.24 4.44 3.52
CA GLU A 35 12.78 5.59 4.24
C GLU A 35 11.93 5.99 5.48
N SER A 36 10.73 5.45 5.61
CA SER A 36 9.91 5.57 6.82
C SER A 36 10.20 4.47 7.86
N GLY A 37 11.19 3.60 7.59
CA GLY A 37 11.59 2.51 8.47
C GLY A 37 10.75 1.23 8.29
N ILE A 38 9.87 1.17 7.31
CA ILE A 38 9.10 -0.03 6.98
C ILE A 38 9.88 -0.84 5.94
N PRO A 39 10.30 -2.08 6.25
CA PRO A 39 10.97 -2.91 5.24
C PRO A 39 10.00 -3.24 4.10
N ASP A 40 10.51 -3.26 2.88
CA ASP A 40 9.73 -3.78 1.76
C ASP A 40 9.61 -5.32 1.83
N PHE A 41 8.85 -5.87 0.91
CA PHE A 41 8.55 -7.30 0.95
C PHE A 41 9.60 -8.16 0.22
N ARG A 42 10.30 -7.65 -0.79
CA ARG A 42 11.05 -8.47 -1.76
C ARG A 42 12.50 -8.14 -1.95
N SER A 43 12.99 -7.02 -1.41
CA SER A 43 14.40 -6.64 -1.56
C SER A 43 15.34 -7.75 -1.09
N PRO A 44 16.38 -8.12 -1.87
CA PRO A 44 17.32 -9.16 -1.51
C PRO A 44 17.95 -8.90 -0.14
N GLY A 45 17.83 -9.84 0.79
CA GLY A 45 18.43 -9.79 2.12
C GLY A 45 17.67 -8.97 3.18
N SER A 46 16.83 -8.02 2.81
CA SER A 46 16.07 -7.17 3.74
C SER A 46 14.54 -7.35 3.66
N GLY A 47 14.04 -7.80 2.53
CA GLY A 47 12.61 -7.96 2.30
C GLY A 47 11.94 -8.98 3.23
N LEU A 48 10.73 -8.71 3.67
CA LEU A 48 9.98 -9.56 4.61
C LEU A 48 9.80 -10.99 4.08
N TRP A 49 9.57 -11.17 2.78
CA TRP A 49 9.37 -12.47 2.14
C TRP A 49 10.66 -13.31 2.00
N THR A 50 11.83 -12.75 2.31
CA THR A 50 13.05 -13.56 2.47
C THR A 50 13.04 -14.38 3.76
N LYS A 51 12.21 -14.01 4.73
CA LYS A 51 12.09 -14.63 6.06
C LYS A 51 10.80 -15.40 6.26
N TYR A 52 9.75 -15.04 5.53
CA TYR A 52 8.40 -15.58 5.72
C TYR A 52 7.77 -15.91 4.37
N ASP A 53 7.02 -16.99 4.30
CA ASP A 53 6.10 -17.24 3.19
C ASP A 53 4.82 -16.44 3.43
N PRO A 54 4.48 -15.49 2.54
CA PRO A 54 3.28 -14.67 2.70
C PRO A 54 1.98 -15.48 2.69
N MET A 55 1.92 -16.56 1.92
CA MET A 55 0.75 -17.43 1.84
C MET A 55 0.53 -18.22 3.13
N GLU A 56 1.62 -18.58 3.81
CA GLU A 56 1.57 -19.30 5.09
C GLU A 56 1.23 -18.39 6.28
N LEU A 57 1.41 -17.08 6.16
CA LEU A 57 1.19 -16.16 7.29
C LEU A 57 0.06 -15.17 7.11
N LEU A 58 -0.17 -14.69 5.88
CA LEU A 58 -1.13 -13.60 5.62
C LEU A 58 -2.26 -14.03 4.67
N SER A 59 -2.80 -15.24 4.87
CA SER A 59 -3.95 -15.74 4.12
C SER A 59 -5.20 -15.93 4.98
N THR A 60 -6.37 -15.82 4.36
CA THR A 60 -7.65 -16.14 5.00
C THR A 60 -7.70 -17.58 5.47
N GLN A 61 -7.10 -18.50 4.73
CA GLN A 61 -7.02 -19.91 5.10
C GLN A 61 -6.32 -20.09 6.45
N VAL A 62 -5.14 -19.51 6.63
CA VAL A 62 -4.39 -19.63 7.90
C VAL A 62 -5.12 -18.92 9.03
N MET A 63 -5.72 -17.74 8.77
CA MET A 63 -6.50 -17.02 9.77
C MET A 63 -7.63 -17.88 10.36
N PHE A 64 -8.33 -18.67 9.54
CA PHE A 64 -9.43 -19.50 10.02
C PHE A 64 -8.99 -20.88 10.54
N GLN A 65 -7.99 -21.50 9.94
CA GLN A 65 -7.54 -22.86 10.30
C GLN A 65 -6.54 -22.86 11.46
N ASN A 66 -5.68 -21.84 11.55
CA ASN A 66 -4.70 -21.71 12.62
C ASN A 66 -4.61 -20.25 13.12
N PRO A 67 -5.68 -19.74 13.78
CA PRO A 67 -5.73 -18.35 14.23
C PRO A 67 -4.58 -18.00 15.20
N LYS A 68 -4.12 -18.96 16.00
CA LYS A 68 -3.01 -18.70 16.91
C LYS A 68 -1.74 -18.34 16.15
N LEU A 69 -1.39 -19.10 15.13
CA LEU A 69 -0.24 -18.79 14.26
C LEU A 69 -0.44 -17.46 13.56
N PHE A 70 -1.61 -17.27 12.91
CA PHE A 70 -1.93 -16.06 12.17
C PHE A 70 -1.75 -14.79 13.02
N TYR A 71 -2.39 -14.70 14.18
CA TYR A 71 -2.32 -13.48 15.00
C TYR A 71 -0.96 -13.29 15.67
N SER A 72 -0.27 -14.35 16.08
CA SER A 72 1.05 -14.22 16.68
C SER A 72 2.11 -13.72 15.69
N GLU A 73 2.06 -14.14 14.44
CA GLU A 73 3.05 -13.77 13.42
C GLU A 73 2.67 -12.50 12.66
N SER A 74 1.40 -12.37 12.24
CA SER A 74 0.94 -11.16 11.54
C SER A 74 1.13 -9.89 12.38
N ILE A 75 0.82 -9.94 13.68
CA ILE A 75 1.03 -8.78 14.57
C ILE A 75 2.49 -8.37 14.64
N LYS A 76 3.45 -9.32 14.68
CA LYS A 76 4.88 -8.98 14.69
C LYS A 76 5.32 -8.26 13.41
N ILE A 77 4.72 -8.63 12.26
CA ILE A 77 5.01 -8.02 10.96
C ILE A 77 4.34 -6.63 10.85
N LEU A 78 3.12 -6.48 11.36
CA LEU A 78 2.30 -5.29 11.14
C LEU A 78 2.51 -4.20 12.20
N LYS A 79 2.83 -4.58 13.44
CA LYS A 79 3.01 -3.64 14.56
C LYS A 79 4.05 -2.54 14.28
N PRO A 80 5.22 -2.81 13.67
CA PRO A 80 6.19 -1.75 13.36
C PRO A 80 5.66 -0.65 12.43
N MET A 81 4.59 -0.91 11.67
CA MET A 81 4.01 0.08 10.76
C MET A 81 3.19 1.17 11.49
N ILE A 82 2.79 0.95 12.76
CA ILE A 82 1.94 1.89 13.51
C ILE A 82 2.68 3.20 13.82
N ASP A 83 3.94 3.10 14.18
CA ASP A 83 4.74 4.23 14.62
C ASP A 83 5.46 4.93 13.46
N ALA A 84 5.36 4.37 12.25
CA ALA A 84 5.99 4.93 11.07
C ALA A 84 5.36 6.29 10.71
N LYS A 85 6.19 7.19 10.18
CA LYS A 85 5.78 8.52 9.75
C LYS A 85 6.01 8.67 8.25
N PRO A 86 5.19 9.49 7.57
CA PRO A 86 5.44 9.84 6.18
C PRO A 86 6.87 10.33 6.00
N ASN A 87 7.49 9.92 4.91
CA ASN A 87 8.76 10.47 4.46
C ASN A 87 8.53 11.52 3.36
N ARG A 88 9.63 12.12 2.89
CA ARG A 88 9.57 13.20 1.91
C ARG A 88 8.85 12.82 0.60
N ALA A 89 8.91 11.56 0.17
CA ALA A 89 8.21 11.12 -1.04
C ALA A 89 6.69 11.19 -0.87
N HIS A 90 6.17 10.75 0.29
CA HIS A 90 4.73 10.86 0.61
C HIS A 90 4.26 12.31 0.65
N GLU A 91 5.06 13.22 1.29
CA GLU A 91 4.74 14.64 1.38
C GLU A 91 4.71 15.32 0.01
N ILE A 92 5.69 15.00 -0.87
CA ILE A 92 5.74 15.54 -2.23
C ILE A 92 4.52 15.09 -3.04
N LEU A 93 4.11 13.82 -2.94
CA LEU A 93 2.94 13.34 -3.65
C LEU A 93 1.66 14.05 -3.19
N ALA A 94 1.49 14.26 -1.89
CA ALA A 94 0.37 15.03 -1.34
C ALA A 94 0.40 16.50 -1.79
N GLU A 95 1.60 17.12 -1.86
CA GLU A 95 1.77 18.47 -2.39
C GLU A 95 1.40 18.55 -3.88
N LEU A 96 1.88 17.62 -4.71
CA LEU A 96 1.57 17.58 -6.14
C LEU A 96 0.07 17.37 -6.39
N GLU A 97 -0.57 16.52 -5.60
CA GLU A 97 -2.02 16.32 -5.63
C GLU A 97 -2.77 17.62 -5.29
N SER A 98 -2.38 18.29 -4.20
CA SER A 98 -3.00 19.57 -3.78
C SER A 98 -2.88 20.68 -4.82
N ARG A 99 -1.87 20.59 -5.69
CA ARG A 99 -1.62 21.50 -6.81
C ARG A 99 -2.33 21.09 -8.10
N GLY A 100 -3.09 19.98 -8.07
CA GLY A 100 -3.79 19.44 -9.23
C GLY A 100 -2.88 18.80 -10.30
N LEU A 101 -1.63 18.49 -9.95
CA LEU A 101 -0.66 17.83 -10.82
C LEU A 101 -0.73 16.30 -10.77
N ILE A 102 -1.29 15.75 -9.69
CA ILE A 102 -1.67 14.34 -9.55
C ILE A 102 -3.19 14.30 -9.37
N TYR A 103 -3.84 13.44 -10.13
CA TYR A 103 -5.28 13.26 -10.09
C TYR A 103 -5.69 12.26 -9.01
N SER A 104 -5.07 11.09 -8.98
CA SER A 104 -5.33 10.03 -7.99
C SER A 104 -4.08 9.21 -7.70
N LEU A 105 -4.11 8.54 -6.54
CA LEU A 105 -3.03 7.69 -6.07
C LEU A 105 -3.59 6.33 -5.64
N ALA A 106 -3.21 5.26 -6.35
CA ALA A 106 -3.42 3.88 -5.90
C ALA A 106 -2.21 3.42 -5.10
N THR A 107 -2.44 2.79 -3.96
CA THR A 107 -1.35 2.23 -3.15
C THR A 107 -1.58 0.78 -2.80
N GLN A 108 -0.54 -0.03 -2.95
CA GLN A 108 -0.49 -1.40 -2.46
C GLN A 108 -0.14 -1.45 -0.97
N ASN A 109 0.28 -0.32 -0.39
CA ASN A 109 0.70 -0.24 1.00
C ASN A 109 -0.51 -0.14 1.93
N ILE A 110 -0.37 -0.76 3.09
CA ILE A 110 -1.38 -0.82 4.15
C ILE A 110 -1.04 0.10 5.33
N ASP A 111 0.10 0.79 5.25
CA ASP A 111 0.69 1.60 6.33
C ASP A 111 -0.05 2.91 6.63
N GLY A 112 -0.87 3.40 5.69
CA GLY A 112 -1.63 4.64 5.82
C GLY A 112 -0.79 5.92 5.69
N LEU A 113 0.48 5.83 5.25
CA LEU A 113 1.40 6.97 5.21
C LEU A 113 1.01 8.03 4.18
N HIS A 114 0.41 7.67 3.06
CA HIS A 114 -0.13 8.63 2.10
C HIS A 114 -1.27 9.46 2.72
N PHE A 115 -2.18 8.79 3.45
CA PHE A 115 -3.25 9.46 4.18
C PHE A 115 -2.68 10.41 5.24
N ALA A 116 -1.70 9.95 6.01
CA ALA A 116 -1.04 10.74 7.05
C ALA A 116 -0.24 11.93 6.47
N ALA A 117 0.30 11.81 5.24
CA ALA A 117 0.96 12.90 4.52
C ALA A 117 0.00 13.97 3.99
N GLY A 118 -1.31 13.68 3.96
CA GLY A 118 -2.34 14.63 3.52
C GLY A 118 -2.91 14.39 2.13
N SER A 119 -2.54 13.31 1.44
CA SER A 119 -3.21 12.89 0.20
C SER A 119 -4.69 12.63 0.45
N ARG A 120 -5.54 12.91 -0.53
CA ARG A 120 -7.00 12.86 -0.43
C ARG A 120 -7.65 11.84 -1.35
N ASN A 121 -7.24 11.81 -2.62
CA ASN A 121 -7.77 10.89 -3.61
C ASN A 121 -6.91 9.63 -3.67
N ILE A 122 -7.06 8.77 -2.64
CA ILE A 122 -6.26 7.58 -2.42
C ILE A 122 -7.11 6.33 -2.57
N TYR A 123 -6.64 5.37 -3.35
CA TYR A 123 -7.18 4.03 -3.47
C TYR A 123 -6.25 3.05 -2.74
N GLU A 124 -6.60 2.64 -1.52
CA GLU A 124 -5.86 1.66 -0.72
C GLU A 124 -6.26 0.25 -1.17
N VAL A 125 -5.72 -0.19 -2.30
CA VAL A 125 -6.17 -1.40 -3.01
C VAL A 125 -5.88 -2.71 -2.25
N HIS A 126 -5.06 -2.68 -1.22
CA HIS A 126 -4.84 -3.80 -0.28
C HIS A 126 -5.37 -3.50 1.12
N GLY A 127 -6.25 -2.50 1.25
CA GLY A 127 -6.80 -2.09 2.55
C GLY A 127 -5.83 -1.28 3.39
N HIS A 128 -6.04 -1.25 4.71
CA HIS A 128 -5.28 -0.41 5.63
C HIS A 128 -5.23 -0.96 7.06
N LEU A 129 -4.28 -0.46 7.86
CA LEU A 129 -4.06 -0.82 9.26
C LEU A 129 -4.67 0.18 10.27
N ARG A 130 -5.49 1.15 9.87
CA ARG A 130 -6.09 2.10 10.83
C ARG A 130 -7.15 1.45 11.70
N THR A 131 -7.93 0.56 11.11
CA THR A 131 -9.01 -0.15 11.79
C THR A 131 -8.96 -1.66 11.58
N ALA A 132 -9.73 -2.36 12.40
CA ALA A 132 -10.04 -3.77 12.31
C ALA A 132 -11.56 -3.94 12.40
N ARG A 133 -12.10 -5.02 11.86
CA ARG A 133 -13.54 -5.27 11.85
C ARG A 133 -13.92 -6.68 12.32
N CYS A 134 -15.11 -6.80 12.82
CA CYS A 134 -15.74 -8.10 13.04
C CYS A 134 -16.13 -8.74 11.70
N VAL A 135 -15.78 -10.01 11.50
CA VAL A 135 -16.14 -10.76 10.28
C VAL A 135 -17.67 -10.91 10.17
N SER A 136 -18.37 -11.06 11.31
CA SER A 136 -19.82 -11.35 11.36
C SER A 136 -20.67 -10.07 11.31
N CYS A 137 -20.53 -9.17 12.29
CA CYS A 137 -21.41 -7.99 12.42
C CYS A 137 -20.82 -6.70 11.83
N LYS A 138 -19.59 -6.74 11.33
CA LYS A 138 -18.85 -5.60 10.76
C LYS A 138 -18.50 -4.49 11.75
N GLU A 139 -18.78 -4.66 13.05
CA GLU A 139 -18.34 -3.70 14.07
C GLU A 139 -16.85 -3.41 13.94
N GLU A 140 -16.51 -2.13 13.94
CA GLU A 140 -15.13 -1.67 13.78
C GLU A 140 -14.50 -1.29 15.11
N ILE A 141 -13.22 -1.61 15.23
CA ILE A 141 -12.34 -1.15 16.32
C ILE A 141 -11.06 -0.56 15.72
N THR A 142 -10.28 0.17 16.51
CA THR A 142 -8.96 0.59 16.08
C THR A 142 -8.01 -0.62 15.96
N PHE A 143 -7.01 -0.52 15.10
CA PHE A 143 -5.97 -1.56 15.03
C PHE A 143 -5.20 -1.68 16.35
N ALA A 144 -4.99 -0.57 17.07
CA ALA A 144 -4.39 -0.59 18.40
C ALA A 144 -5.21 -1.47 19.38
N ALA A 145 -6.54 -1.33 19.39
CA ALA A 145 -7.40 -2.14 20.24
C ALA A 145 -7.32 -3.65 19.86
N LEU A 146 -7.18 -3.98 18.57
CA LEU A 146 -6.95 -5.36 18.14
C LEU A 146 -5.62 -5.90 18.68
N ILE A 147 -4.55 -5.08 18.65
CA ILE A 147 -3.25 -5.46 19.21
C ILE A 147 -3.35 -5.67 20.72
N ASP A 148 -4.04 -4.79 21.44
CA ASP A 148 -4.21 -4.92 22.89
C ASP A 148 -4.92 -6.22 23.26
N LYS A 149 -5.99 -6.58 22.55
CA LYS A 149 -6.68 -7.87 22.72
C LYS A 149 -5.74 -9.05 22.50
N THR A 150 -5.00 -9.07 21.39
CA THR A 150 -4.11 -10.18 21.09
C THR A 150 -2.91 -10.25 22.04
N SER A 151 -2.41 -9.10 22.50
CA SER A 151 -1.30 -9.02 23.47
C SER A 151 -1.71 -9.46 24.87
N SER A 152 -2.98 -9.28 25.25
CA SER A 152 -3.55 -9.80 26.49
C SER A 152 -3.85 -11.30 26.45
N GLY A 153 -3.61 -11.96 25.32
CA GLY A 153 -3.80 -13.40 25.13
C GLY A 153 -5.13 -13.80 24.55
N GLU A 154 -5.97 -12.84 24.13
CA GLU A 154 -7.24 -13.14 23.42
C GLU A 154 -6.94 -13.50 21.95
N ILE A 155 -6.62 -14.75 21.72
CA ILE A 155 -6.31 -15.29 20.38
C ILE A 155 -7.19 -16.50 20.07
N PRO A 156 -8.07 -16.39 19.05
CA PRO A 156 -8.33 -15.24 18.20
C PRO A 156 -9.14 -14.14 18.91
N PRO A 157 -8.92 -12.84 18.56
CA PRO A 157 -9.65 -11.73 19.17
C PRO A 157 -11.13 -11.77 18.79
N ARG A 158 -11.99 -11.51 19.76
CA ARG A 158 -13.45 -11.61 19.65
C ARG A 158 -14.13 -10.25 19.70
N CYS A 159 -15.21 -10.14 18.94
CA CYS A 159 -16.06 -8.96 18.94
C CYS A 159 -16.88 -8.91 20.24
N GLU A 160 -16.88 -7.77 20.91
CA GLU A 160 -17.65 -7.56 22.16
C GLU A 160 -19.16 -7.53 21.92
N VAL A 161 -19.58 -7.18 20.68
CA VAL A 161 -21.00 -7.09 20.33
C VAL A 161 -21.62 -8.47 20.03
N CYS A 162 -20.91 -9.32 19.25
CA CYS A 162 -21.51 -10.56 18.76
C CYS A 162 -20.66 -11.83 18.97
N GLY A 163 -19.47 -11.71 19.59
CA GLY A 163 -18.56 -12.83 19.78
C GLY A 163 -17.84 -13.30 18.50
N GLY A 164 -18.11 -12.68 17.36
CA GLY A 164 -17.48 -13.01 16.09
C GLY A 164 -15.98 -12.71 16.05
N LEU A 165 -15.27 -13.28 15.08
CA LEU A 165 -13.85 -13.06 14.90
C LEU A 165 -13.58 -11.61 14.46
N GLN A 166 -12.60 -10.94 15.05
CA GLN A 166 -12.12 -9.62 14.63
C GLN A 166 -10.82 -9.75 13.82
N ARG A 167 -10.71 -9.05 12.71
CA ARG A 167 -9.54 -9.05 11.83
C ARG A 167 -9.20 -7.64 11.34
N THR A 168 -7.96 -7.42 10.91
CA THR A 168 -7.53 -6.18 10.25
C THR A 168 -8.31 -5.91 8.96
N ASN A 169 -8.41 -4.64 8.56
CA ASN A 169 -8.98 -4.21 7.29
C ASN A 169 -7.96 -4.33 6.11
N VAL A 170 -7.00 -5.24 6.25
CA VAL A 170 -6.01 -5.58 5.22
C VAL A 170 -6.56 -6.69 4.33
N VAL A 171 -6.31 -6.60 3.03
CA VAL A 171 -6.58 -7.67 2.06
C VAL A 171 -5.55 -8.79 2.26
N LEU A 172 -6.02 -9.95 2.69
CA LEU A 172 -5.22 -11.15 2.82
C LEU A 172 -5.25 -11.97 1.53
N PHE A 173 -4.29 -12.84 1.35
CA PHE A 173 -4.35 -13.83 0.26
C PHE A 173 -5.63 -14.67 0.42
N GLY A 174 -6.43 -14.72 -0.66
CA GLY A 174 -7.76 -15.35 -0.67
C GLY A 174 -8.93 -14.39 -0.41
N ASP A 175 -8.69 -13.13 -0.09
CA ASP A 175 -9.73 -12.08 -0.08
C ASP A 175 -9.94 -11.50 -1.50
N SER A 176 -11.14 -10.97 -1.72
CA SER A 176 -11.40 -10.06 -2.85
C SER A 176 -10.76 -8.69 -2.58
N LEU A 177 -10.37 -7.99 -3.66
CA LEU A 177 -9.96 -6.60 -3.56
C LEU A 177 -11.15 -5.70 -3.16
N PRO A 178 -10.89 -4.55 -2.50
CA PRO A 178 -11.92 -3.59 -2.14
C PRO A 178 -12.47 -2.87 -3.38
N GLU A 179 -13.69 -2.30 -3.26
CA GLU A 179 -14.37 -1.57 -4.35
C GLU A 179 -13.51 -0.44 -4.95
N CYS A 180 -12.68 0.20 -4.14
CA CYS A 180 -11.77 1.25 -4.63
C CYS A 180 -10.75 0.77 -5.68
N PHE A 181 -10.58 -0.54 -5.86
CA PHE A 181 -9.77 -1.08 -6.95
C PHE A 181 -10.43 -0.83 -8.32
N GLU A 182 -11.76 -0.86 -8.41
CA GLU A 182 -12.50 -0.53 -9.64
C GLU A 182 -12.28 0.94 -10.01
N ASP A 183 -12.31 1.85 -9.03
CA ASP A 183 -12.02 3.26 -9.24
C ASP A 183 -10.57 3.47 -9.72
N ALA A 184 -9.60 2.79 -9.09
CA ALA A 184 -8.21 2.82 -9.52
C ALA A 184 -8.03 2.30 -10.95
N TYR A 185 -8.78 1.25 -11.32
CA TYR A 185 -8.77 0.70 -12.68
C TYR A 185 -9.33 1.71 -13.70
N HIS A 186 -10.47 2.33 -13.41
CA HIS A 186 -11.06 3.35 -14.29
C HIS A 186 -10.16 4.56 -14.47
N ASP A 187 -9.48 4.98 -13.40
CA ASP A 187 -8.51 6.06 -13.47
C ASP A 187 -7.28 5.66 -14.30
N ALA A 188 -6.79 4.43 -14.14
CA ALA A 188 -5.67 3.92 -14.93
C ALA A 188 -5.98 3.90 -16.44
N VAL A 189 -7.18 3.44 -16.83
CA VAL A 189 -7.63 3.42 -18.25
C VAL A 189 -7.68 4.82 -18.85
N SER A 190 -8.02 5.82 -18.05
CA SER A 190 -8.25 7.20 -18.52
C SER A 190 -7.07 8.14 -18.30
N CYS A 191 -5.97 7.69 -17.67
CA CYS A 191 -4.83 8.58 -17.40
C CYS A 191 -3.85 8.68 -18.56
N ASP A 192 -3.28 9.89 -18.73
CA ASP A 192 -2.25 10.15 -19.75
C ASP A 192 -0.87 9.65 -19.31
N LEU A 193 -0.65 9.64 -17.99
CA LEU A 193 0.61 9.27 -17.35
C LEU A 193 0.34 8.51 -16.07
N MET A 194 0.89 7.32 -15.93
CA MET A 194 1.00 6.62 -14.65
C MET A 194 2.44 6.64 -14.15
N ILE A 195 2.62 7.08 -12.90
CA ILE A 195 3.93 7.04 -12.24
C ILE A 195 3.90 5.89 -11.23
N VAL A 196 4.77 4.92 -11.43
CA VAL A 196 4.95 3.79 -10.50
C VAL A 196 6.13 4.09 -9.59
N ILE A 197 5.93 3.99 -8.26
CA ILE A 197 6.97 4.30 -7.28
C ILE A 197 7.12 3.17 -6.28
N GLY A 198 8.32 2.59 -6.19
CA GLY A 198 8.67 1.59 -5.17
C GLY A 198 7.86 0.30 -5.26
N SER A 199 7.44 -0.11 -6.45
CA SER A 199 6.72 -1.37 -6.67
C SER A 199 7.49 -2.27 -7.64
N SER A 200 7.62 -3.54 -7.30
CA SER A 200 8.15 -4.58 -8.19
C SER A 200 7.15 -5.02 -9.26
N LEU A 201 5.88 -4.60 -9.15
CA LEU A 201 4.77 -4.99 -10.02
C LEU A 201 4.54 -6.52 -10.11
N ALA A 202 4.89 -7.28 -9.07
CA ALA A 202 4.78 -8.74 -9.05
C ALA A 202 3.44 -9.28 -8.50
N VAL A 203 2.50 -8.41 -8.10
CA VAL A 203 1.22 -8.83 -7.48
C VAL A 203 0.04 -8.49 -8.37
N ALA A 204 -0.59 -9.53 -8.90
CA ALA A 204 -1.83 -9.40 -9.67
C ALA A 204 -3.05 -9.20 -8.74
N PRO A 205 -4.10 -8.48 -9.19
CA PRO A 205 -4.22 -7.82 -10.50
C PRO A 205 -3.66 -6.39 -10.54
N VAL A 206 -3.16 -5.85 -9.43
CA VAL A 206 -2.70 -4.45 -9.32
C VAL A 206 -1.54 -4.14 -10.28
N ASN A 207 -0.70 -5.14 -10.58
CA ASN A 207 0.39 -5.02 -11.56
C ASN A 207 -0.08 -4.72 -13.00
N MET A 208 -1.36 -4.92 -13.30
CA MET A 208 -1.92 -4.63 -14.63
C MET A 208 -2.19 -3.13 -14.85
N LEU A 209 -2.39 -2.36 -13.76
CA LEU A 209 -2.79 -0.95 -13.86
C LEU A 209 -1.85 -0.09 -14.72
N PRO A 210 -0.51 -0.21 -14.62
CA PRO A 210 0.39 0.58 -15.47
C PRO A 210 0.21 0.32 -16.97
N GLY A 211 -0.09 -0.93 -17.35
CA GLY A 211 -0.32 -1.30 -18.76
C GLY A 211 -1.58 -0.71 -19.39
N LEU A 212 -2.47 -0.11 -18.60
CA LEU A 212 -3.71 0.54 -19.07
C LEU A 212 -3.48 2.03 -19.39
N ALA A 213 -2.44 2.63 -18.85
CA ALA A 213 -2.15 4.05 -19.02
C ALA A 213 -1.52 4.35 -20.40
N ALA A 214 -1.72 5.56 -20.92
CA ALA A 214 -1.13 5.98 -22.18
C ALA A 214 0.41 6.06 -22.14
N LYS A 215 0.97 6.44 -20.98
CA LYS A 215 2.41 6.49 -20.71
C LYS A 215 2.69 6.02 -19.29
N VAL A 216 3.86 5.42 -19.08
CA VAL A 216 4.31 4.97 -17.76
C VAL A 216 5.70 5.56 -17.47
N ALA A 217 5.91 5.99 -16.23
CA ALA A 217 7.21 6.32 -15.68
C ALA A 217 7.42 5.50 -14.41
N ILE A 218 8.56 4.84 -14.26
CA ILE A 218 8.86 3.97 -13.13
C ILE A 218 10.02 4.55 -12.32
N ILE A 219 9.82 4.66 -11.01
CA ILE A 219 10.82 5.06 -10.02
C ILE A 219 10.97 3.88 -9.06
N ASN A 220 11.98 3.06 -9.31
CA ASN A 220 12.23 1.86 -8.51
C ASN A 220 13.73 1.57 -8.42
N ILE A 221 14.20 0.91 -7.34
CA ILE A 221 15.60 0.53 -7.17
C ILE A 221 15.93 -0.75 -7.94
N GLY A 222 14.98 -1.67 -8.05
CA GLY A 222 15.15 -2.93 -8.80
C GLY A 222 14.43 -2.90 -10.15
N GLY A 223 14.65 -3.94 -10.97
CA GLY A 223 13.90 -4.17 -12.19
C GLY A 223 12.42 -4.48 -11.89
N THR A 224 11.59 -4.28 -12.88
CA THR A 224 10.16 -4.59 -12.86
C THR A 224 9.80 -5.44 -14.09
N GLU A 225 8.59 -6.00 -14.11
CA GLU A 225 8.10 -6.72 -15.31
C GLU A 225 7.85 -5.80 -16.53
N PHE A 226 8.04 -4.49 -16.36
CA PHE A 226 7.88 -3.46 -17.43
C PHE A 226 9.22 -2.98 -17.99
N ASP A 227 10.36 -3.53 -17.55
CA ASP A 227 11.70 -3.15 -18.04
C ASP A 227 12.04 -3.80 -19.39
#